data_318068441c80def066260811b614df95
#
_entry.id   318068441c80def066260811b614df95
#
_cell.length_a   1.000
_cell.length_b   1.000
_cell.length_c   1.000
_cell.angle_alpha   90.00
_cell.angle_beta   90.00
_cell.angle_gamma   90.00
#
_symmetry.space_group_name_H-M   'P 1'
#
loop_
_entity.id
_entity.type
_entity.pdbx_description
1 polymer ?
#
loop_
_entity_poly.entity_id
_entity_poly.type
_entity_poly.pdbx_seq_one_letter_code
_entity_poly.pdbx_strand_id
1 'polypeptide(L)'
;MIMPVFALYGRHLEGFSPLWVGIAIGAYGLTQAILQIPMGILSDKYGRKPVILAGLVVFAIGSLIAANAETIYGVVFGRAVQGMGAIAAAVLALAADLTRDEQRTKVMAIIGMCIGGSFALSLLVGPIVAQHLGLSGLFFLTAGLAVLGMLIVQLLVPNPISHAPKGDTLAAPAKLKRMLTDPQLFRLDAGIFILHLVLTAVFVALPLDLVDAGLVKEKHWMLYFPAFVGAFFLMVPLIIIGVKRKNTKAMFQIALVIMMFALAAMAIFASNLWVLSVAVLLFFTGFNYLEASLPSLIAKFCPVGEKGSAMGVYSTSQFFGAFCGGMLGGGAYQLVGAVGVFIVALVLMGIWLLLTLGMENPVLLKSYTLEAAVKDKTQARDMAAQLSQLMGVVEAIVVLDEKVAYLKVDEHFDLREARAVLGSAQ
;
A
#
# COMPACT_ATOMS: atom_id res chain seq x y z
N MET A 1 12.42 6.74 -2.02
CA MET A 1 13.68 7.47 -2.33
C MET A 1 14.18 7.23 -3.75
N ILE A 2 14.16 6.00 -4.27
CA ILE A 2 14.78 5.64 -5.55
C ILE A 2 13.98 6.11 -6.75
N MET A 3 12.64 5.99 -6.73
CA MET A 3 11.76 6.32 -7.86
C MET A 3 12.04 7.70 -8.50
N PRO A 4 12.10 8.82 -7.76
CA PRO A 4 12.25 10.14 -8.37
C PRO A 4 13.64 10.44 -8.91
N VAL A 5 14.62 9.58 -8.65
CA VAL A 5 16.03 9.86 -8.97
C VAL A 5 16.67 8.85 -9.92
N PHE A 6 16.14 7.61 -9.99
CA PHE A 6 16.81 6.51 -10.69
C PHE A 6 17.02 6.81 -12.18
N ALA A 7 16.00 7.33 -12.87
CA ALA A 7 16.08 7.66 -14.29
C ALA A 7 17.15 8.72 -14.61
N LEU A 8 17.47 9.59 -13.66
CA LEU A 8 18.43 10.68 -13.84
C LEU A 8 19.86 10.29 -13.40
N TYR A 9 19.99 9.64 -12.26
CA TYR A 9 21.28 9.34 -11.63
C TYR A 9 21.83 7.97 -11.97
N GLY A 10 21.04 7.08 -12.58
CA GLY A 10 21.47 5.76 -13.03
C GLY A 10 22.12 5.72 -14.43
N ARG A 11 22.19 6.85 -15.14
CA ARG A 11 22.68 6.92 -16.54
C ARG A 11 24.13 6.44 -16.73
N HIS A 12 24.94 6.44 -15.70
CA HIS A 12 26.34 5.98 -15.73
C HIS A 12 26.46 4.45 -15.62
N LEU A 13 25.39 3.74 -15.27
CA LEU A 13 25.43 2.29 -15.15
C LEU A 13 25.54 1.62 -16.52
N GLU A 14 26.41 0.63 -16.63
CA GLU A 14 26.53 -0.18 -17.84
C GLU A 14 25.20 -0.91 -18.12
N GLY A 15 24.80 -0.95 -19.40
CA GLY A 15 23.53 -1.54 -19.83
C GLY A 15 22.29 -0.66 -19.56
N PHE A 16 22.50 0.63 -19.24
CA PHE A 16 21.39 1.56 -19.00
C PHE A 16 20.47 1.65 -20.21
N SER A 17 19.15 1.46 -19.96
CA SER A 17 18.09 1.79 -20.90
C SER A 17 16.80 2.12 -20.12
N PRO A 18 15.83 2.84 -20.70
CA PRO A 18 14.57 3.16 -20.04
C PRO A 18 13.82 1.93 -19.56
N LEU A 19 13.83 0.84 -20.34
CA LEU A 19 13.21 -0.43 -19.95
C LEU A 19 13.87 -1.01 -18.69
N TRP A 20 15.21 -1.06 -18.64
CA TRP A 20 15.93 -1.59 -17.49
C TRP A 20 15.82 -0.70 -16.25
N VAL A 21 15.70 0.63 -16.43
CA VAL A 21 15.34 1.55 -15.34
C VAL A 21 13.99 1.18 -14.73
N GLY A 22 12.99 0.99 -15.58
CA GLY A 22 11.66 0.58 -15.12
C GLY A 22 11.67 -0.77 -14.42
N ILE A 23 12.40 -1.77 -14.97
CA ILE A 23 12.59 -3.08 -14.34
C ILE A 23 13.30 -2.94 -12.99
N ALA A 24 14.34 -2.12 -12.88
CA ALA A 24 15.05 -1.91 -11.62
C ALA A 24 14.17 -1.27 -10.53
N ILE A 25 13.32 -0.32 -10.92
CA ILE A 25 12.33 0.26 -9.99
C ILE A 25 11.32 -0.82 -9.57
N GLY A 26 10.82 -1.62 -10.51
CA GLY A 26 9.77 -2.60 -10.30
C GLY A 26 10.23 -3.91 -9.65
N ALA A 27 11.50 -4.34 -9.80
CA ALA A 27 12.00 -5.63 -9.34
C ALA A 27 11.76 -5.88 -7.83
N TYR A 28 11.91 -4.84 -7.02
CA TYR A 28 11.54 -4.85 -5.60
C TYR A 28 10.06 -5.24 -5.41
N GLY A 29 9.17 -4.65 -6.21
CA GLY A 29 7.73 -4.93 -6.14
C GLY A 29 7.39 -6.37 -6.50
N LEU A 30 8.06 -6.97 -7.51
CA LEU A 30 7.80 -8.36 -7.91
C LEU A 30 8.07 -9.34 -6.77
N THR A 31 9.23 -9.24 -6.14
CA THR A 31 9.62 -10.16 -5.05
C THR A 31 8.80 -9.89 -3.78
N GLN A 32 8.44 -8.63 -3.50
CA GLN A 32 7.47 -8.28 -2.46
C GLN A 32 6.11 -8.92 -2.72
N ALA A 33 5.56 -8.81 -3.94
CA ALA A 33 4.27 -9.40 -4.29
C ALA A 33 4.24 -10.91 -4.05
N ILE A 34 5.30 -11.60 -4.45
CA ILE A 34 5.40 -13.07 -4.30
C ILE A 34 5.52 -13.47 -2.83
N LEU A 35 6.32 -12.75 -2.04
CA LEU A 35 6.72 -13.18 -0.70
C LEU A 35 5.90 -12.54 0.43
N GLN A 36 5.06 -11.54 0.16
CA GLN A 36 4.28 -10.84 1.17
C GLN A 36 3.41 -11.76 2.02
N ILE A 37 2.62 -12.63 1.37
CA ILE A 37 1.76 -13.61 2.06
C ILE A 37 2.58 -14.72 2.73
N PRO A 38 3.53 -15.39 2.04
CA PRO A 38 4.41 -16.38 2.67
C PRO A 38 5.13 -15.86 3.92
N MET A 39 5.70 -14.65 3.87
CA MET A 39 6.40 -14.07 5.02
C MET A 39 5.46 -13.74 6.18
N GLY A 40 4.22 -13.32 5.89
CA GLY A 40 3.18 -13.16 6.90
C GLY A 40 2.89 -14.47 7.64
N ILE A 41 2.69 -15.57 6.91
CA ILE A 41 2.46 -16.91 7.47
C ILE A 41 3.68 -17.40 8.25
N LEU A 42 4.89 -17.17 7.71
CA LEU A 42 6.14 -17.55 8.36
C LEU A 42 6.31 -16.84 9.72
N SER A 43 5.90 -15.57 9.78
CA SER A 43 5.95 -14.77 11.01
C SER A 43 4.99 -15.25 12.09
N ASP A 44 3.89 -15.92 11.71
CA ASP A 44 2.99 -16.56 12.66
C ASP A 44 3.60 -17.85 13.23
N LYS A 45 4.34 -18.59 12.42
CA LYS A 45 4.95 -19.86 12.79
C LYS A 45 6.22 -19.71 13.64
N TYR A 46 7.11 -18.80 13.25
CA TYR A 46 8.44 -18.63 13.85
C TYR A 46 8.54 -17.40 14.77
N GLY A 47 7.44 -16.64 14.88
CA GLY A 47 7.38 -15.40 15.66
C GLY A 47 7.62 -14.16 14.82
N ARG A 48 7.02 -13.05 15.22
CA ARG A 48 7.03 -11.76 14.47
C ARG A 48 8.44 -11.18 14.37
N LYS A 49 9.11 -11.00 15.51
CA LYS A 49 10.42 -10.34 15.56
C LYS A 49 11.52 -11.09 14.79
N PRO A 50 11.70 -12.41 14.92
CA PRO A 50 12.72 -13.14 14.16
C PRO A 50 12.53 -12.97 12.64
N VAL A 51 11.30 -13.04 12.13
CA VAL A 51 11.02 -12.90 10.71
C VAL A 51 11.26 -11.47 10.23
N ILE A 52 10.87 -10.46 11.02
CA ILE A 52 11.16 -9.05 10.71
C ILE A 52 12.67 -8.81 10.65
N LEU A 53 13.44 -9.30 11.64
CA LEU A 53 14.89 -9.15 11.67
C LEU A 53 15.56 -9.84 10.48
N ALA A 54 15.18 -11.08 10.15
CA ALA A 54 15.67 -11.79 8.99
C ALA A 54 15.36 -11.04 7.68
N GLY A 55 14.14 -10.53 7.53
CA GLY A 55 13.76 -9.74 6.37
C GLY A 55 14.53 -8.42 6.24
N LEU A 56 14.81 -7.73 7.35
CA LEU A 56 15.65 -6.53 7.36
C LEU A 56 17.10 -6.84 7.00
N VAL A 57 17.65 -7.99 7.41
CA VAL A 57 18.97 -8.45 6.97
C VAL A 57 19.00 -8.67 5.46
N VAL A 58 18.00 -9.38 4.90
CA VAL A 58 17.89 -9.60 3.46
C VAL A 58 17.75 -8.27 2.71
N PHE A 59 16.95 -7.34 3.23
CA PHE A 59 16.80 -6.00 2.67
C PHE A 59 18.12 -5.22 2.67
N ALA A 60 18.89 -5.28 3.79
CA ALA A 60 20.18 -4.62 3.89
C ALA A 60 21.22 -5.22 2.90
N ILE A 61 21.27 -6.56 2.78
CA ILE A 61 22.14 -7.25 1.80
C ILE A 61 21.78 -6.81 0.37
N GLY A 62 20.49 -6.82 0.01
CA GLY A 62 20.05 -6.36 -1.31
C GLY A 62 20.39 -4.90 -1.57
N SER A 63 20.32 -4.05 -0.53
CA SER A 63 20.74 -2.64 -0.61
C SER A 63 22.22 -2.51 -0.87
N LEU A 64 23.07 -3.30 -0.18
CA LEU A 64 24.53 -3.30 -0.39
C LEU A 64 24.91 -3.84 -1.76
N ILE A 65 24.23 -4.86 -2.27
CA ILE A 65 24.44 -5.36 -3.63
C ILE A 65 24.14 -4.25 -4.64
N ALA A 66 22.99 -3.56 -4.52
CA ALA A 66 22.61 -2.48 -5.42
C ALA A 66 23.54 -1.26 -5.28
N ALA A 67 24.07 -0.98 -4.08
CA ALA A 67 25.00 0.13 -3.84
C ALA A 67 26.35 -0.04 -4.54
N ASN A 68 26.83 -1.28 -4.65
CA ASN A 68 28.12 -1.62 -5.26
C ASN A 68 28.00 -2.09 -6.72
N ALA A 69 26.82 -2.01 -7.30
CA ALA A 69 26.59 -2.45 -8.68
C ALA A 69 27.11 -1.42 -9.68
N GLU A 70 27.92 -1.87 -10.63
CA GLU A 70 28.43 -1.08 -11.77
C GLU A 70 27.51 -1.17 -12.99
N THR A 71 26.69 -2.23 -13.04
CA THR A 71 25.73 -2.49 -14.13
C THR A 71 24.30 -2.33 -13.64
N ILE A 72 23.37 -1.99 -14.56
CA ILE A 72 21.94 -1.91 -14.24
C ILE A 72 21.39 -3.29 -13.83
N TYR A 73 21.93 -4.37 -14.36
CA TYR A 73 21.54 -5.75 -14.02
C TYR A 73 21.88 -6.07 -12.56
N GLY A 74 23.04 -5.63 -12.07
CA GLY A 74 23.42 -5.75 -10.66
C GLY A 74 22.48 -4.99 -9.75
N VAL A 75 22.04 -3.79 -10.15
CA VAL A 75 21.01 -3.03 -9.42
C VAL A 75 19.69 -3.77 -9.42
N VAL A 76 19.22 -4.31 -10.56
CA VAL A 76 17.99 -5.12 -10.66
C VAL A 76 18.06 -6.30 -9.71
N PHE A 77 19.17 -7.02 -9.67
CA PHE A 77 19.36 -8.15 -8.75
C PHE A 77 19.31 -7.71 -7.29
N GLY A 78 20.05 -6.66 -6.93
CA GLY A 78 20.03 -6.10 -5.58
C GLY A 78 18.62 -5.64 -5.15
N ARG A 79 17.86 -5.04 -6.07
CA ARG A 79 16.46 -4.64 -5.86
C ARG A 79 15.53 -5.85 -5.67
N ALA A 80 15.72 -6.91 -6.43
CA ALA A 80 14.97 -8.16 -6.25
C ALA A 80 15.27 -8.77 -4.87
N VAL A 81 16.55 -8.81 -4.45
CA VAL A 81 16.92 -9.27 -3.11
C VAL A 81 16.34 -8.37 -2.01
N GLN A 82 16.36 -7.04 -2.17
CA GLN A 82 15.70 -6.12 -1.23
C GLN A 82 14.22 -6.48 -1.02
N GLY A 83 13.50 -6.74 -2.12
CA GLY A 83 12.08 -7.08 -2.06
C GLY A 83 11.80 -8.44 -1.40
N MET A 84 12.76 -9.38 -1.41
CA MET A 84 12.64 -10.64 -0.68
C MET A 84 12.54 -10.45 0.84
N GLY A 85 13.01 -9.31 1.36
CA GLY A 85 12.80 -8.93 2.75
C GLY A 85 11.38 -8.50 3.11
N ALA A 86 10.35 -9.07 2.50
CA ALA A 86 8.92 -8.73 2.58
C ALA A 86 8.33 -8.76 4.02
N ILE A 87 8.65 -7.76 4.83
CA ILE A 87 8.30 -7.69 6.27
C ILE A 87 6.99 -6.96 6.57
N ALA A 88 6.37 -6.29 5.60
CA ALA A 88 5.24 -5.39 5.87
C ALA A 88 4.08 -6.10 6.58
N ALA A 89 3.70 -7.32 6.16
CA ALA A 89 2.67 -8.10 6.83
C ALA A 89 3.05 -8.47 8.27
N ALA A 90 4.31 -8.87 8.50
CA ALA A 90 4.81 -9.23 9.83
C ALA A 90 4.84 -8.02 10.79
N VAL A 91 5.21 -6.84 10.29
CA VAL A 91 5.20 -5.58 11.06
C VAL A 91 3.79 -5.18 11.45
N LEU A 92 2.84 -5.23 10.52
CA LEU A 92 1.43 -4.91 10.82
C LEU A 92 0.83 -5.91 11.82
N ALA A 93 1.15 -7.20 11.68
CA ALA A 93 0.72 -8.23 12.62
C ALA A 93 1.35 -8.02 14.01
N LEU A 94 2.65 -7.68 14.10
CA LEU A 94 3.30 -7.34 15.36
C LEU A 94 2.65 -6.14 16.05
N ALA A 95 2.34 -5.10 15.28
CA ALA A 95 1.66 -3.93 15.80
C ALA A 95 0.26 -4.28 16.35
N ALA A 96 -0.47 -5.16 15.66
CA ALA A 96 -1.76 -5.66 16.13
C ALA A 96 -1.62 -6.50 17.42
N ASP A 97 -0.61 -7.39 17.48
CA ASP A 97 -0.34 -8.24 18.63
C ASP A 97 0.04 -7.43 19.89
N LEU A 98 0.67 -6.27 19.72
CA LEU A 98 1.07 -5.36 20.80
C LEU A 98 -0.01 -4.34 21.19
N THR A 99 -1.16 -4.36 20.52
CA THR A 99 -2.19 -3.31 20.69
C THR A 99 -3.50 -3.93 21.17
N ARG A 100 -4.13 -3.30 22.18
CA ARG A 100 -5.49 -3.66 22.63
C ARG A 100 -6.49 -3.45 21.50
N ASP A 101 -7.53 -4.26 21.45
CA ASP A 101 -8.53 -4.27 20.36
C ASP A 101 -9.18 -2.90 20.14
N GLU A 102 -9.50 -2.17 21.24
CA GLU A 102 -10.11 -0.85 21.18
C GLU A 102 -9.20 0.22 20.54
N GLN A 103 -7.88 0.05 20.62
CA GLN A 103 -6.88 0.98 20.11
C GLN A 103 -6.32 0.58 18.72
N ARG A 104 -6.59 -0.64 18.27
CA ARG A 104 -6.00 -1.22 17.04
C ARG A 104 -6.23 -0.34 15.81
N THR A 105 -7.47 0.14 15.61
CA THR A 105 -7.79 1.03 14.49
C THR A 105 -6.97 2.32 14.50
N LYS A 106 -6.76 2.90 15.69
CA LYS A 106 -5.97 4.11 15.87
C LYS A 106 -4.48 3.88 15.56
N VAL A 107 -3.93 2.76 16.04
CA VAL A 107 -2.53 2.39 15.78
C VAL A 107 -2.31 2.13 14.29
N MET A 108 -3.22 1.42 13.62
CA MET A 108 -3.13 1.20 12.17
C MET A 108 -3.21 2.51 11.38
N ALA A 109 -4.02 3.48 11.81
CA ALA A 109 -4.07 4.81 11.21
C ALA A 109 -2.75 5.58 11.40
N ILE A 110 -2.13 5.49 12.58
CA ILE A 110 -0.80 6.09 12.83
C ILE A 110 0.26 5.47 11.93
N ILE A 111 0.27 4.14 11.78
CA ILE A 111 1.21 3.45 10.87
C ILE A 111 1.01 3.94 9.44
N GLY A 112 -0.23 4.06 8.98
CA GLY A 112 -0.53 4.62 7.66
C GLY A 112 -0.01 6.05 7.48
N MET A 113 -0.17 6.92 8.49
CA MET A 113 0.40 8.29 8.48
C MET A 113 1.94 8.26 8.44
N CYS A 114 2.59 7.36 9.18
CA CYS A 114 4.05 7.20 9.13
C CYS A 114 4.53 6.75 7.74
N ILE A 115 3.81 5.83 7.08
CA ILE A 115 4.13 5.39 5.71
C ILE A 115 4.01 6.57 4.73
N GLY A 116 2.92 7.34 4.78
CA GLY A 116 2.74 8.53 3.94
C GLY A 116 3.79 9.61 4.21
N GLY A 117 4.09 9.88 5.48
CA GLY A 117 5.15 10.81 5.90
C GLY A 117 6.55 10.36 5.43
N SER A 118 6.83 9.06 5.50
CA SER A 118 8.09 8.49 4.98
C SER A 118 8.19 8.63 3.46
N PHE A 119 7.07 8.49 2.74
CA PHE A 119 7.04 8.74 1.31
C PHE A 119 7.32 10.21 0.99
N ALA A 120 6.68 11.16 1.69
CA ALA A 120 6.95 12.59 1.56
C ALA A 120 8.43 12.93 1.80
N LEU A 121 9.00 12.42 2.92
CA LEU A 121 10.41 12.59 3.23
C LEU A 121 11.32 11.99 2.15
N SER A 122 10.91 10.89 1.53
CA SER A 122 11.70 10.25 0.47
C SER A 122 11.77 11.09 -0.80
N LEU A 123 10.74 11.89 -1.09
CA LEU A 123 10.72 12.83 -2.23
C LEU A 123 11.66 14.02 -1.99
N LEU A 124 11.89 14.38 -0.73
CA LEU A 124 12.85 15.41 -0.32
C LEU A 124 14.27 14.86 -0.25
N VAL A 125 14.46 13.79 0.54
CA VAL A 125 15.80 13.24 0.86
C VAL A 125 16.42 12.55 -0.36
N GLY A 126 15.60 11.88 -1.18
CA GLY A 126 16.08 11.13 -2.36
C GLY A 126 16.94 11.99 -3.31
N PRO A 127 16.42 13.08 -3.88
CA PRO A 127 17.18 13.95 -4.77
C PRO A 127 18.40 14.58 -4.10
N ILE A 128 18.30 15.00 -2.81
CA ILE A 128 19.40 15.61 -2.07
C ILE A 128 20.55 14.62 -1.87
N VAL A 129 20.26 13.40 -1.43
CA VAL A 129 21.30 12.38 -1.25
C VAL A 129 21.90 11.96 -2.58
N ALA A 130 21.06 11.80 -3.62
CA ALA A 130 21.55 11.45 -4.95
C ALA A 130 22.45 12.53 -5.57
N GLN A 131 22.19 13.80 -5.26
CA GLN A 131 23.03 14.92 -5.70
C GLN A 131 24.45 14.82 -5.14
N HIS A 132 24.61 14.46 -3.86
CA HIS A 132 25.92 14.46 -3.19
C HIS A 132 26.63 13.11 -3.24
N LEU A 133 25.89 12.01 -3.18
CA LEU A 133 26.43 10.65 -3.03
C LEU A 133 26.04 9.71 -4.19
N GLY A 134 25.35 10.23 -5.20
CA GLY A 134 24.89 9.42 -6.33
C GLY A 134 23.83 8.39 -5.95
N LEU A 135 23.55 7.48 -6.88
CA LEU A 135 22.62 6.38 -6.69
C LEU A 135 23.12 5.38 -5.63
N SER A 136 24.43 5.09 -5.62
CA SER A 136 25.04 4.21 -4.62
C SER A 136 24.83 4.73 -3.20
N GLY A 137 24.96 6.04 -2.98
CA GLY A 137 24.71 6.66 -1.67
C GLY A 137 23.28 6.46 -1.16
N LEU A 138 22.28 6.47 -2.05
CA LEU A 138 20.91 6.16 -1.67
C LEU A 138 20.75 4.70 -1.20
N PHE A 139 21.41 3.77 -1.86
CA PHE A 139 21.38 2.38 -1.46
C PHE A 139 22.13 2.13 -0.15
N PHE A 140 23.30 2.79 0.06
CA PHE A 140 23.97 2.75 1.37
C PHE A 140 23.11 3.35 2.48
N LEU A 141 22.41 4.47 2.23
CA LEU A 141 21.48 5.05 3.19
C LEU A 141 20.35 4.06 3.53
N THR A 142 19.76 3.39 2.53
CA THR A 142 18.71 2.40 2.80
C THR A 142 19.23 1.18 3.56
N ALA A 143 20.45 0.73 3.34
CA ALA A 143 21.11 -0.30 4.14
C ALA A 143 21.30 0.15 5.60
N GLY A 144 21.78 1.37 5.81
CA GLY A 144 21.92 1.95 7.15
C GLY A 144 20.61 2.08 7.90
N LEU A 145 19.54 2.52 7.21
CA LEU A 145 18.19 2.58 7.79
C LEU A 145 17.64 1.18 8.13
N ALA A 146 17.96 0.15 7.36
CA ALA A 146 17.59 -1.21 7.70
C ALA A 146 18.31 -1.70 8.97
N VAL A 147 19.60 -1.41 9.12
CA VAL A 147 20.37 -1.70 10.34
C VAL A 147 19.77 -0.95 11.54
N LEU A 148 19.45 0.33 11.39
CA LEU A 148 18.78 1.10 12.43
C LEU A 148 17.41 0.48 12.79
N GLY A 149 16.63 0.06 11.80
CA GLY A 149 15.37 -0.66 11.99
C GLY A 149 15.56 -1.97 12.77
N MET A 150 16.61 -2.75 12.48
CA MET A 150 16.95 -3.95 13.24
C MET A 150 17.25 -3.62 14.70
N LEU A 151 18.03 -2.59 14.97
CA LEU A 151 18.35 -2.16 16.34
C LEU A 151 17.08 -1.73 17.09
N ILE A 152 16.20 -0.95 16.46
CA ILE A 152 14.91 -0.53 17.05
C ILE A 152 14.06 -1.76 17.39
N VAL A 153 13.86 -2.68 16.44
CA VAL A 153 13.06 -3.89 16.66
C VAL A 153 13.64 -4.76 17.75
N GLN A 154 14.97 -4.93 17.78
CA GLN A 154 15.62 -5.79 18.76
C GLN A 154 15.59 -5.18 20.17
N LEU A 155 15.87 -3.90 20.31
CA LEU A 155 16.11 -3.26 21.60
C LEU A 155 14.88 -2.59 22.19
N LEU A 156 14.02 -1.98 21.35
CA LEU A 156 12.92 -1.14 21.84
C LEU A 156 11.55 -1.80 21.71
N VAL A 157 11.34 -2.71 20.76
CA VAL A 157 10.04 -3.36 20.57
C VAL A 157 9.90 -4.53 21.54
N PRO A 158 8.86 -4.61 22.37
CA PRO A 158 8.64 -5.76 23.26
C PRO A 158 8.24 -7.02 22.47
N ASN A 159 8.39 -8.18 23.09
CA ASN A 159 7.80 -9.41 22.55
C ASN A 159 6.31 -9.44 22.88
N PRO A 160 5.43 -9.82 21.93
CA PRO A 160 4.02 -9.96 22.23
C PRO A 160 3.78 -11.11 23.20
N ILE A 161 2.91 -10.87 24.18
CA ILE A 161 2.50 -11.88 25.19
C ILE A 161 1.35 -12.73 24.62
N SER A 162 0.49 -12.14 23.81
CA SER A 162 -0.62 -12.78 23.12
C SER A 162 -0.61 -12.40 21.64
N HIS A 163 -1.23 -13.22 20.82
CA HIS A 163 -1.40 -12.92 19.40
C HIS A 163 -2.79 -12.37 19.13
N ALA A 164 -2.86 -11.34 18.28
CA ALA A 164 -4.12 -10.86 17.78
C ALA A 164 -4.83 -11.94 16.93
N PRO A 165 -6.18 -11.94 16.86
CA PRO A 165 -6.94 -12.90 16.06
C PRO A 165 -6.45 -12.99 14.62
N LYS A 166 -6.22 -14.21 14.13
CA LYS A 166 -5.61 -14.48 12.82
C LYS A 166 -6.44 -13.94 11.66
N GLY A 167 -7.76 -13.97 11.79
CA GLY A 167 -8.68 -13.45 10.78
C GLY A 167 -8.47 -11.97 10.48
N ASP A 168 -8.00 -11.17 11.44
CA ASP A 168 -7.74 -9.76 11.27
C ASP A 168 -6.34 -9.44 10.74
N THR A 169 -5.37 -10.33 10.96
CA THR A 169 -3.94 -10.02 10.79
C THR A 169 -3.24 -10.82 9.72
N LEU A 170 -3.72 -12.03 9.40
CA LEU A 170 -3.04 -12.95 8.51
C LEU A 170 -3.88 -13.38 7.32
N ALA A 171 -3.20 -13.57 6.19
CA ALA A 171 -3.81 -14.18 5.02
C ALA A 171 -3.92 -15.70 5.21
N ALA A 172 -5.15 -16.23 5.11
CA ALA A 172 -5.41 -17.66 5.09
C ALA A 172 -5.49 -18.14 3.63
N PRO A 173 -4.58 -19.03 3.16
CA PRO A 173 -4.55 -19.48 1.78
C PRO A 173 -5.89 -20.04 1.28
N ALA A 174 -6.62 -20.76 2.14
CA ALA A 174 -7.93 -21.31 1.80
C ALA A 174 -8.99 -20.24 1.46
N LYS A 175 -8.83 -19.01 1.96
CA LYS A 175 -9.75 -17.89 1.74
C LYS A 175 -9.36 -17.01 0.55
N LEU A 176 -8.12 -17.11 0.04
CA LEU A 176 -7.62 -16.25 -1.04
C LEU A 176 -8.44 -16.35 -2.32
N LYS A 177 -8.89 -17.57 -2.69
CA LYS A 177 -9.72 -17.77 -3.87
C LYS A 177 -11.02 -16.95 -3.79
N ARG A 178 -11.67 -16.90 -2.63
CA ARG A 178 -12.89 -16.11 -2.42
C ARG A 178 -12.62 -14.62 -2.58
N MET A 179 -11.51 -14.12 -2.05
CA MET A 179 -11.11 -12.70 -2.20
C MET A 179 -10.93 -12.32 -3.66
N LEU A 180 -10.29 -13.19 -4.44
CA LEU A 180 -10.03 -12.96 -5.87
C LEU A 180 -11.30 -13.06 -6.75
N THR A 181 -12.33 -13.78 -6.29
CA THR A 181 -13.57 -13.98 -7.06
C THR A 181 -14.71 -13.04 -6.66
N ASP A 182 -14.59 -12.34 -5.53
CA ASP A 182 -15.57 -11.34 -5.13
C ASP A 182 -15.49 -10.10 -6.04
N PRO A 183 -16.59 -9.70 -6.72
CA PRO A 183 -16.53 -8.61 -7.69
C PRO A 183 -16.19 -7.25 -7.09
N GLN A 184 -16.55 -6.96 -5.82
CA GLN A 184 -16.26 -5.69 -5.18
C GLN A 184 -14.79 -5.63 -4.76
N LEU A 185 -14.27 -6.69 -4.14
CA LEU A 185 -12.87 -6.80 -3.78
C LEU A 185 -11.97 -6.78 -5.01
N PHE A 186 -12.32 -7.53 -6.07
CA PHE A 186 -11.57 -7.53 -7.33
C PHE A 186 -11.44 -6.12 -7.94
N ARG A 187 -12.51 -5.30 -7.93
CA ARG A 187 -12.45 -3.91 -8.43
C ARG A 187 -11.48 -3.05 -7.62
N LEU A 188 -11.42 -3.25 -6.30
CA LEU A 188 -10.52 -2.52 -5.42
C LEU A 188 -9.07 -3.00 -5.57
N ASP A 189 -8.86 -4.32 -5.71
CA ASP A 189 -7.55 -4.91 -5.94
C ASP A 189 -6.98 -4.54 -7.31
N ALA A 190 -7.83 -4.53 -8.36
CA ALA A 190 -7.47 -3.98 -9.67
C ALA A 190 -7.17 -2.48 -9.58
N GLY A 191 -7.89 -1.76 -8.72
CA GLY A 191 -7.68 -0.35 -8.47
C GLY A 191 -6.30 -0.04 -7.89
N ILE A 192 -5.90 -0.72 -6.82
CA ILE A 192 -4.58 -0.51 -6.22
C ILE A 192 -3.45 -0.96 -7.15
N PHE A 193 -3.68 -2.04 -7.92
CA PHE A 193 -2.76 -2.49 -8.95
C PHE A 193 -2.51 -1.37 -9.99
N ILE A 194 -3.59 -0.79 -10.54
CA ILE A 194 -3.49 0.28 -11.55
C ILE A 194 -2.88 1.54 -10.92
N LEU A 195 -3.25 1.91 -9.70
CA LEU A 195 -2.72 3.08 -9.01
C LEU A 195 -1.19 3.04 -8.89
N HIS A 196 -0.65 1.90 -8.44
CA HIS A 196 0.79 1.74 -8.28
C HIS A 196 1.51 1.50 -9.61
N LEU A 197 0.85 0.87 -10.58
CA LEU A 197 1.35 0.76 -11.94
C LEU A 197 1.55 2.15 -12.54
N VAL A 198 0.53 3.01 -12.46
CA VAL A 198 0.58 4.39 -12.97
C VAL A 198 1.62 5.21 -12.22
N LEU A 199 1.67 5.14 -10.88
CA LEU A 199 2.68 5.83 -10.09
C LEU A 199 4.09 5.48 -10.55
N THR A 200 4.39 4.19 -10.67
CA THR A 200 5.73 3.73 -11.04
C THR A 200 6.08 4.10 -12.48
N ALA A 201 5.14 3.95 -13.41
CA ALA A 201 5.31 4.34 -14.81
C ALA A 201 5.60 5.86 -14.94
N VAL A 202 4.82 6.70 -14.26
CA VAL A 202 5.01 8.16 -14.26
C VAL A 202 6.41 8.53 -13.75
N PHE A 203 6.92 7.87 -12.71
CA PHE A 203 8.26 8.14 -12.19
C PHE A 203 9.41 7.64 -13.08
N VAL A 204 9.15 6.86 -14.12
CA VAL A 204 10.13 6.59 -15.18
C VAL A 204 10.28 7.81 -16.11
N ALA A 205 9.19 8.50 -16.44
CA ALA A 205 9.14 9.57 -17.43
C ALA A 205 9.28 10.98 -16.83
N LEU A 206 8.46 11.30 -15.82
CA LEU A 206 8.33 12.64 -15.24
C LEU A 206 9.66 13.30 -14.83
N PRO A 207 10.63 12.60 -14.18
CA PRO A 207 11.91 13.24 -13.84
C PRO A 207 12.68 13.72 -15.06
N LEU A 208 12.55 13.05 -16.19
CA LEU A 208 13.22 13.41 -17.44
C LEU A 208 12.54 14.63 -18.08
N ASP A 209 11.20 14.64 -18.16
CA ASP A 209 10.42 15.78 -18.67
C ASP A 209 10.64 17.05 -17.85
N LEU A 210 10.79 16.93 -16.53
CA LEU A 210 11.10 18.10 -15.69
C LEU A 210 12.46 18.72 -16.02
N VAL A 211 13.47 17.89 -16.36
CA VAL A 211 14.75 18.39 -16.82
C VAL A 211 14.59 19.08 -18.19
N ASP A 212 13.85 18.45 -19.10
CA ASP A 212 13.60 19.00 -20.44
C ASP A 212 12.78 20.31 -20.38
N ALA A 213 11.89 20.45 -19.38
CA ALA A 213 11.16 21.68 -19.09
C ALA A 213 11.98 22.77 -18.36
N GLY A 214 13.28 22.50 -18.09
CA GLY A 214 14.23 23.47 -17.52
C GLY A 214 14.40 23.38 -16.00
N LEU A 215 13.80 22.40 -15.32
CA LEU A 215 14.05 22.18 -13.89
C LEU A 215 15.27 21.24 -13.70
N VAL A 216 16.38 21.81 -13.27
CA VAL A 216 17.58 21.01 -12.98
C VAL A 216 17.31 19.93 -11.94
N LYS A 217 17.89 18.73 -12.15
CA LYS A 217 17.61 17.53 -11.34
C LYS A 217 17.84 17.72 -9.83
N GLU A 218 18.77 18.61 -9.45
CA GLU A 218 19.10 18.96 -8.07
C GLU A 218 17.96 19.70 -7.35
N LYS A 219 17.05 20.34 -8.11
CA LYS A 219 15.92 21.12 -7.60
C LYS A 219 14.59 20.35 -7.68
N HIS A 220 14.56 19.10 -8.12
CA HIS A 220 13.31 18.32 -8.22
C HIS A 220 12.57 18.18 -6.88
N TRP A 221 13.30 18.15 -5.76
CA TRP A 221 12.68 18.12 -4.44
C TRP A 221 11.83 19.37 -4.14
N MET A 222 12.21 20.55 -4.72
CA MET A 222 11.44 21.80 -4.57
C MET A 222 10.08 21.74 -5.24
N LEU A 223 9.88 20.81 -6.17
CA LEU A 223 8.60 20.56 -6.81
C LEU A 223 7.88 19.40 -6.13
N TYR A 224 8.52 18.24 -6.00
CA TYR A 224 7.86 17.03 -5.50
C TYR A 224 7.38 17.16 -4.06
N PHE A 225 8.22 17.67 -3.17
CA PHE A 225 7.87 17.72 -1.75
C PHE A 225 6.71 18.69 -1.46
N PRO A 226 6.73 19.97 -1.91
CA PRO A 226 5.59 20.87 -1.73
C PRO A 226 4.32 20.39 -2.43
N ALA A 227 4.44 19.82 -3.66
CA ALA A 227 3.28 19.29 -4.37
C ALA A 227 2.64 18.11 -3.60
N PHE A 228 3.44 17.19 -3.07
CA PHE A 228 2.95 16.07 -2.29
C PHE A 228 2.30 16.53 -0.97
N VAL A 229 2.94 17.45 -0.24
CA VAL A 229 2.39 18.02 1.00
C VAL A 229 1.11 18.82 0.71
N GLY A 230 1.12 19.68 -0.32
CA GLY A 230 -0.05 20.45 -0.73
C GLY A 230 -1.23 19.55 -1.12
N ALA A 231 -0.95 18.43 -1.78
CA ALA A 231 -1.94 17.43 -2.15
C ALA A 231 -2.66 16.80 -0.94
N PHE A 232 -1.98 16.65 0.21
CA PHE A 232 -2.66 16.23 1.45
C PHE A 232 -3.75 17.19 1.89
N PHE A 233 -3.52 18.50 1.78
CA PHE A 233 -4.54 19.50 2.12
C PHE A 233 -5.68 19.48 1.11
N LEU A 234 -5.38 19.29 -0.19
CA LEU A 234 -6.40 19.25 -1.25
C LEU A 234 -7.25 17.98 -1.22
N MET A 235 -6.75 16.84 -0.72
CA MET A 235 -7.55 15.63 -0.59
C MET A 235 -8.55 15.68 0.58
N VAL A 236 -8.28 16.48 1.64
CA VAL A 236 -9.13 16.54 2.85
C VAL A 236 -10.57 16.94 2.51
N PRO A 237 -10.86 17.96 1.70
CA PRO A 237 -12.23 18.29 1.29
C PRO A 237 -12.94 17.13 0.60
N LEU A 238 -12.26 16.34 -0.24
CA LEU A 238 -12.86 15.18 -0.91
C LEU A 238 -13.31 14.13 0.12
N ILE A 239 -12.48 13.87 1.15
CA ILE A 239 -12.81 12.94 2.23
C ILE A 239 -14.03 13.45 3.01
N ILE A 240 -14.01 14.72 3.44
CA ILE A 240 -15.09 15.33 4.24
C ILE A 240 -16.43 15.31 3.46
N ILE A 241 -16.40 15.71 2.18
CA ILE A 241 -17.59 15.73 1.33
C ILE A 241 -18.13 14.30 1.13
N GLY A 242 -17.24 13.33 0.87
CA GLY A 242 -17.60 11.92 0.69
C GLY A 242 -18.32 11.34 1.90
N VAL A 243 -17.81 11.63 3.09
CA VAL A 243 -18.41 11.18 4.37
C VAL A 243 -19.73 11.89 4.63
N LYS A 244 -19.78 13.24 4.53
CA LYS A 244 -20.99 14.03 4.80
C LYS A 244 -22.13 13.70 3.84
N ARG A 245 -21.84 13.47 2.57
CA ARG A 245 -22.84 13.15 1.53
C ARG A 245 -23.14 11.65 1.44
N LYS A 246 -22.53 10.82 2.25
CA LYS A 246 -22.63 9.34 2.20
C LYS A 246 -22.39 8.80 0.77
N ASN A 247 -21.52 9.45 0.01
CA ASN A 247 -21.25 9.12 -1.40
C ASN A 247 -19.72 9.03 -1.65
N THR A 248 -19.10 8.04 -1.05
CA THR A 248 -17.68 7.76 -1.19
C THR A 248 -17.32 7.39 -2.64
N LYS A 249 -18.22 6.69 -3.36
CA LYS A 249 -18.02 6.31 -4.76
C LYS A 249 -17.81 7.53 -5.66
N ALA A 250 -18.65 8.56 -5.54
CA ALA A 250 -18.52 9.76 -6.36
C ALA A 250 -17.19 10.49 -6.10
N MET A 251 -16.76 10.60 -4.85
CA MET A 251 -15.48 11.23 -4.53
C MET A 251 -14.30 10.40 -5.03
N PHE A 252 -14.41 9.07 -5.00
CA PHE A 252 -13.44 8.16 -5.58
C PHE A 252 -13.30 8.37 -7.09
N GLN A 253 -14.40 8.47 -7.82
CA GLN A 253 -14.41 8.75 -9.25
C GLN A 253 -13.88 10.15 -9.59
N ILE A 254 -14.20 11.16 -8.78
CA ILE A 254 -13.63 12.51 -8.92
C ILE A 254 -12.11 12.48 -8.78
N ALA A 255 -11.57 11.74 -7.81
CA ALA A 255 -10.13 11.58 -7.64
C ALA A 255 -9.45 10.93 -8.86
N LEU A 256 -10.10 9.90 -9.45
CA LEU A 256 -9.64 9.28 -10.70
C LEU A 256 -9.62 10.31 -11.86
N VAL A 257 -10.69 11.09 -12.02
CA VAL A 257 -10.80 12.11 -13.05
C VAL A 257 -9.73 13.20 -12.87
N ILE A 258 -9.47 13.63 -11.63
CA ILE A 258 -8.38 14.59 -11.32
C ILE A 258 -7.02 14.03 -11.79
N MET A 259 -6.72 12.74 -11.49
CA MET A 259 -5.49 12.11 -11.97
C MET A 259 -5.43 12.00 -13.49
N MET A 260 -6.55 11.68 -14.15
CA MET A 260 -6.61 11.62 -15.61
C MET A 260 -6.33 12.98 -16.24
N PHE A 261 -6.87 14.07 -15.69
CA PHE A 261 -6.55 15.43 -16.13
C PHE A 261 -5.07 15.76 -15.93
N ALA A 262 -4.49 15.36 -14.80
CA ALA A 262 -3.06 15.54 -14.55
C ALA A 262 -2.20 14.81 -15.59
N LEU A 263 -2.51 13.54 -15.87
CA LEU A 263 -1.79 12.73 -16.87
C LEU A 263 -1.94 13.30 -18.29
N ALA A 264 -3.15 13.77 -18.67
CA ALA A 264 -3.39 14.42 -19.95
C ALA A 264 -2.60 15.73 -20.08
N ALA A 265 -2.55 16.54 -19.01
CA ALA A 265 -1.74 17.76 -18.98
C ALA A 265 -0.23 17.46 -19.11
N MET A 266 0.27 16.42 -18.45
CA MET A 266 1.67 15.96 -18.59
C MET A 266 1.97 15.52 -20.03
N ALA A 267 1.04 14.78 -20.67
CA ALA A 267 1.22 14.31 -22.04
C ALA A 267 1.24 15.45 -23.08
N ILE A 268 0.40 16.48 -22.88
CA ILE A 268 0.22 17.55 -23.87
C ILE A 268 1.22 18.69 -23.67
N PHE A 269 1.58 19.01 -22.43
CA PHE A 269 2.37 20.18 -22.07
C PHE A 269 3.71 19.82 -21.39
N ALA A 270 4.37 18.76 -21.85
CA ALA A 270 5.61 18.23 -21.27
C ALA A 270 6.76 19.26 -21.16
N SER A 271 6.79 20.27 -22.03
CA SER A 271 7.81 21.32 -22.01
C SER A 271 7.48 22.55 -21.13
N ASN A 272 6.28 22.58 -20.53
CA ASN A 272 5.86 23.72 -19.71
C ASN A 272 5.97 23.38 -18.21
N LEU A 273 7.00 23.90 -17.55
CA LEU A 273 7.27 23.62 -16.13
C LEU A 273 6.11 24.01 -15.21
N TRP A 274 5.39 25.11 -15.49
CA TRP A 274 4.24 25.51 -14.65
C TRP A 274 3.09 24.54 -14.76
N VAL A 275 2.77 24.09 -15.99
CA VAL A 275 1.71 23.09 -16.20
C VAL A 275 2.11 21.77 -15.57
N LEU A 276 3.36 21.32 -15.74
CA LEU A 276 3.87 20.11 -15.09
C LEU A 276 3.78 20.22 -13.56
N SER A 277 4.11 21.38 -12.99
CA SER A 277 4.05 21.57 -11.52
C SER A 277 2.62 21.45 -10.98
N VAL A 278 1.64 22.05 -11.66
CA VAL A 278 0.22 21.92 -11.31
C VAL A 278 -0.26 20.49 -11.54
N ALA A 279 0.15 19.85 -12.63
CA ALA A 279 -0.20 18.48 -12.93
C ALA A 279 0.32 17.51 -11.87
N VAL A 280 1.55 17.69 -11.38
CA VAL A 280 2.12 16.88 -10.28
C VAL A 280 1.31 17.07 -8.99
N LEU A 281 0.91 18.30 -8.65
CA LEU A 281 0.06 18.58 -7.49
C LEU A 281 -1.30 17.86 -7.61
N LEU A 282 -1.96 17.96 -8.78
CA LEU A 282 -3.24 17.30 -9.04
C LEU A 282 -3.10 15.77 -9.03
N PHE A 283 -2.04 15.25 -9.64
CA PHE A 283 -1.73 13.81 -9.63
C PHE A 283 -1.62 13.28 -8.19
N PHE A 284 -0.83 13.92 -7.34
CA PHE A 284 -0.72 13.51 -5.94
C PHE A 284 -1.99 13.76 -5.14
N THR A 285 -2.83 14.73 -5.49
CA THR A 285 -4.13 14.94 -4.84
C THR A 285 -5.04 13.73 -5.05
N GLY A 286 -5.20 13.28 -6.29
CA GLY A 286 -5.96 12.08 -6.60
C GLY A 286 -5.32 10.82 -6.03
N PHE A 287 -3.99 10.67 -6.17
CA PHE A 287 -3.22 9.55 -5.64
C PHE A 287 -3.39 9.40 -4.11
N ASN A 288 -3.16 10.46 -3.33
CA ASN A 288 -3.27 10.41 -1.87
C ASN A 288 -4.70 10.07 -1.41
N TYR A 289 -5.72 10.62 -2.10
CA TYR A 289 -7.12 10.27 -1.80
C TYR A 289 -7.41 8.79 -2.05
N LEU A 290 -6.99 8.26 -3.20
CA LEU A 290 -7.22 6.87 -3.59
C LEU A 290 -6.42 5.91 -2.70
N GLU A 291 -5.16 6.22 -2.41
CA GLU A 291 -4.29 5.44 -1.52
C GLU A 291 -4.86 5.36 -0.10
N ALA A 292 -5.42 6.45 0.43
CA ALA A 292 -6.06 6.46 1.74
C ALA A 292 -7.42 5.74 1.75
N SER A 293 -8.17 5.81 0.65
CA SER A 293 -9.53 5.29 0.56
C SER A 293 -9.58 3.78 0.31
N LEU A 294 -8.69 3.25 -0.54
CA LEU A 294 -8.69 1.85 -0.97
C LEU A 294 -8.58 0.84 0.19
N PRO A 295 -7.63 0.96 1.16
CA PRO A 295 -7.56 0.03 2.28
C PRO A 295 -8.80 0.08 3.16
N SER A 296 -9.38 1.27 3.33
CA SER A 296 -10.63 1.46 4.08
C SER A 296 -11.81 0.77 3.40
N LEU A 297 -11.89 0.83 2.07
CA LEU A 297 -12.93 0.16 1.29
C LEU A 297 -12.76 -1.36 1.33
N ILE A 298 -11.54 -1.88 1.16
CA ILE A 298 -11.25 -3.32 1.32
C ILE A 298 -11.74 -3.80 2.69
N ALA A 299 -11.40 -3.10 3.76
CA ALA A 299 -11.82 -3.48 5.11
C ALA A 299 -13.34 -3.47 5.31
N LYS A 300 -14.07 -2.62 4.56
CA LYS A 300 -15.54 -2.56 4.61
C LYS A 300 -16.21 -3.67 3.80
N PHE A 301 -15.68 -3.99 2.62
CA PHE A 301 -16.27 -5.00 1.74
C PHE A 301 -15.82 -6.43 2.07
N CYS A 302 -14.63 -6.62 2.67
CA CYS A 302 -14.18 -7.97 3.01
C CYS A 302 -15.13 -8.64 4.01
N PRO A 303 -15.35 -9.97 3.90
CA PRO A 303 -16.14 -10.73 4.88
C PRO A 303 -15.53 -10.62 6.29
N VAL A 304 -16.38 -10.77 7.30
CA VAL A 304 -15.99 -10.75 8.71
C VAL A 304 -14.98 -11.86 9.01
N GLY A 305 -13.91 -11.54 9.74
CA GLY A 305 -12.84 -12.50 10.07
C GLY A 305 -11.95 -12.88 8.88
N GLU A 306 -11.95 -12.11 7.78
CA GLU A 306 -11.14 -12.36 6.59
C GLU A 306 -10.27 -11.16 6.18
N LYS A 307 -10.22 -10.13 7.02
CA LYS A 307 -9.51 -8.88 6.75
C LYS A 307 -8.03 -9.10 6.43
N GLY A 308 -7.34 -9.99 7.15
CA GLY A 308 -5.94 -10.33 6.88
C GLY A 308 -5.74 -10.91 5.48
N SER A 309 -6.66 -11.79 5.03
CA SER A 309 -6.62 -12.37 3.67
C SER A 309 -6.88 -11.31 2.60
N ALA A 310 -7.88 -10.45 2.78
CA ALA A 310 -8.21 -9.38 1.86
C ALA A 310 -7.05 -8.37 1.73
N MET A 311 -6.45 -7.96 2.85
CA MET A 311 -5.28 -7.07 2.84
C MET A 311 -4.02 -7.74 2.26
N GLY A 312 -3.89 -9.06 2.37
CA GLY A 312 -2.82 -9.82 1.73
C GLY A 312 -2.92 -9.76 0.20
N VAL A 313 -4.11 -9.99 -0.38
CA VAL A 313 -4.37 -9.87 -1.82
C VAL A 313 -4.16 -8.42 -2.27
N TYR A 314 -4.70 -7.46 -1.53
CA TYR A 314 -4.52 -6.03 -1.78
C TYR A 314 -3.04 -5.62 -1.88
N SER A 315 -2.23 -5.99 -0.88
CA SER A 315 -0.81 -5.66 -0.87
C SER A 315 -0.03 -6.36 -1.99
N THR A 316 -0.39 -7.62 -2.30
CA THR A 316 0.18 -8.34 -3.45
C THR A 316 -0.14 -7.63 -4.75
N SER A 317 -1.39 -7.21 -4.96
CA SER A 317 -1.83 -6.44 -6.14
C SER A 317 -1.10 -5.10 -6.24
N GLN A 318 -0.92 -4.40 -5.12
CA GLN A 318 -0.17 -3.15 -5.02
C GLN A 318 1.27 -3.30 -5.51
N PHE A 319 2.01 -4.24 -4.96
CA PHE A 319 3.41 -4.45 -5.31
C PHE A 319 3.59 -5.00 -6.73
N PHE A 320 2.68 -5.87 -7.17
CA PHE A 320 2.68 -6.37 -8.54
C PHE A 320 2.36 -5.26 -9.56
N GLY A 321 1.45 -4.35 -9.21
CA GLY A 321 1.20 -3.14 -9.98
C GLY A 321 2.45 -2.27 -10.14
N ALA A 322 3.20 -2.06 -9.06
CA ALA A 322 4.46 -1.31 -9.11
C ALA A 322 5.50 -1.97 -10.04
N PHE A 323 5.59 -3.31 -10.05
CA PHE A 323 6.46 -4.04 -10.98
C PHE A 323 6.01 -3.84 -12.44
N CYS A 324 4.74 -4.10 -12.73
CA CYS A 324 4.19 -3.94 -14.08
C CYS A 324 4.33 -2.48 -14.56
N GLY A 325 4.15 -1.51 -13.66
CA GLY A 325 4.32 -0.09 -13.96
C GLY A 325 5.74 0.28 -14.36
N GLY A 326 6.73 -0.30 -13.70
CA GLY A 326 8.13 -0.15 -14.10
C GLY A 326 8.39 -0.69 -15.50
N MET A 327 7.95 -1.92 -15.76
CA MET A 327 8.12 -2.57 -17.08
C MET A 327 7.39 -1.80 -18.20
N LEU A 328 6.10 -1.52 -18.00
CA LEU A 328 5.28 -0.82 -19.00
C LEU A 328 5.75 0.62 -19.20
N GLY A 329 6.06 1.34 -18.11
CA GLY A 329 6.58 2.70 -18.18
C GLY A 329 7.92 2.77 -18.88
N GLY A 330 8.86 1.88 -18.54
CA GLY A 330 10.16 1.80 -19.21
C GLY A 330 10.06 1.40 -20.67
N GLY A 331 9.22 0.40 -20.99
CA GLY A 331 8.97 -0.03 -22.36
C GLY A 331 8.29 1.07 -23.22
N ALA A 332 7.24 1.69 -22.69
CA ALA A 332 6.56 2.78 -23.37
C ALA A 332 7.48 3.99 -23.59
N TYR A 333 8.30 4.35 -22.59
CA TYR A 333 9.28 5.42 -22.75
C TYR A 333 10.32 5.10 -23.82
N GLN A 334 10.79 3.86 -23.88
CA GLN A 334 11.79 3.45 -24.90
C GLN A 334 11.23 3.47 -26.32
N LEU A 335 9.92 3.19 -26.50
CA LEU A 335 9.28 3.11 -27.82
C LEU A 335 8.78 4.48 -28.32
N VAL A 336 8.19 5.28 -27.45
CA VAL A 336 7.40 6.48 -27.82
C VAL A 336 7.81 7.71 -26.97
N GLY A 337 8.72 7.56 -26.02
CA GLY A 337 9.10 8.63 -25.09
C GLY A 337 8.08 8.84 -23.96
N ALA A 338 8.20 9.96 -23.25
CA ALA A 338 7.37 10.27 -22.08
C ALA A 338 5.87 10.33 -22.39
N VAL A 339 5.50 10.89 -23.54
CA VAL A 339 4.10 10.98 -23.99
C VAL A 339 3.45 9.59 -24.05
N GLY A 340 4.19 8.57 -24.53
CA GLY A 340 3.71 7.19 -24.55
C GLY A 340 3.38 6.66 -23.16
N VAL A 341 4.21 6.98 -22.16
CA VAL A 341 3.98 6.57 -20.75
C VAL A 341 2.69 7.19 -20.22
N PHE A 342 2.48 8.49 -20.42
CA PHE A 342 1.28 9.18 -19.93
C PHE A 342 0.01 8.72 -20.65
N ILE A 343 0.08 8.41 -21.95
CA ILE A 343 -1.06 7.84 -22.69
C ILE A 343 -1.42 6.45 -22.15
N VAL A 344 -0.45 5.57 -21.95
CA VAL A 344 -0.69 4.23 -21.37
C VAL A 344 -1.30 4.38 -19.98
N ALA A 345 -0.75 5.25 -19.13
CA ALA A 345 -1.30 5.54 -17.82
C ALA A 345 -2.74 6.07 -17.90
N LEU A 346 -3.03 6.97 -18.81
CA LEU A 346 -4.37 7.54 -19.02
C LEU A 346 -5.38 6.47 -19.45
N VAL A 347 -5.00 5.58 -20.36
CA VAL A 347 -5.85 4.46 -20.80
C VAL A 347 -6.17 3.53 -19.62
N LEU A 348 -5.17 3.17 -18.81
CA LEU A 348 -5.36 2.32 -17.64
C LEU A 348 -6.25 2.99 -16.58
N MET A 349 -6.09 4.29 -16.35
CA MET A 349 -6.99 5.06 -15.47
C MET A 349 -8.42 5.09 -16.02
N GLY A 350 -8.60 5.18 -17.34
CA GLY A 350 -9.90 5.09 -17.99
C GLY A 350 -10.57 3.72 -17.78
N ILE A 351 -9.80 2.62 -17.95
CA ILE A 351 -10.26 1.26 -17.64
C ILE A 351 -10.69 1.17 -16.18
N TRP A 352 -9.89 1.70 -15.26
CA TRP A 352 -10.23 1.70 -13.84
C TRP A 352 -11.50 2.50 -13.55
N LEU A 353 -11.66 3.69 -14.17
CA LEU A 353 -12.89 4.47 -14.03
C LEU A 353 -14.12 3.67 -14.48
N LEU A 354 -14.04 2.93 -15.59
CA LEU A 354 -15.12 2.04 -16.04
C LEU A 354 -15.41 0.92 -15.03
N LEU A 355 -14.39 0.31 -14.45
CA LEU A 355 -14.56 -0.71 -13.40
C LEU A 355 -15.28 -0.15 -12.17
N THR A 356 -15.08 1.13 -11.84
CA THR A 356 -15.77 1.78 -10.70
C THR A 356 -17.26 2.02 -10.93
N LEU A 357 -17.75 1.95 -12.17
CA LEU A 357 -19.19 2.10 -12.44
C LEU A 357 -20.02 1.01 -11.72
N GLY A 358 -19.48 -0.22 -11.66
CA GLY A 358 -20.09 -1.33 -10.92
C GLY A 358 -19.77 -1.36 -9.41
N MET A 359 -19.05 -0.38 -8.87
CA MET A 359 -18.73 -0.32 -7.44
C MET A 359 -19.97 0.14 -6.65
N GLU A 360 -20.18 -0.48 -5.49
CA GLU A 360 -21.23 -0.08 -4.57
C GLU A 360 -20.75 1.03 -3.62
N ASN A 361 -21.69 1.85 -3.11
CA ASN A 361 -21.34 2.73 -2.00
C ASN A 361 -21.19 1.89 -0.73
N PRO A 362 -20.08 2.02 0.00
CA PRO A 362 -19.89 1.25 1.22
C PRO A 362 -20.91 1.68 2.28
N VAL A 363 -21.57 0.71 2.89
CA VAL A 363 -22.36 0.95 4.09
C VAL A 363 -21.42 1.28 5.24
N LEU A 364 -21.78 2.25 6.08
CA LEU A 364 -21.01 2.63 7.26
C LEU A 364 -21.23 1.60 8.38
N LEU A 365 -20.53 0.47 8.28
CA LEU A 365 -20.54 -0.57 9.30
C LEU A 365 -19.27 -0.43 10.19
N LYS A 366 -19.47 -0.71 11.49
CA LYS A 366 -18.37 -0.89 12.43
C LYS A 366 -18.05 -2.37 12.55
N SER A 367 -16.75 -2.71 12.68
CA SER A 367 -16.33 -4.09 12.95
C SER A 367 -15.91 -4.21 14.41
N TYR A 368 -16.41 -5.26 15.08
CA TYR A 368 -16.00 -5.63 16.42
C TYR A 368 -15.43 -7.04 16.41
N THR A 369 -14.40 -7.24 17.22
CA THR A 369 -13.84 -8.54 17.55
C THR A 369 -13.98 -8.71 19.05
N LEU A 370 -14.77 -9.70 19.48
CA LEU A 370 -15.11 -9.93 20.88
C LEU A 370 -14.66 -11.34 21.27
N GLU A 371 -14.19 -11.51 22.50
CA GLU A 371 -13.92 -12.85 23.03
C GLU A 371 -15.22 -13.66 23.15
N ALA A 372 -15.15 -14.93 22.77
CA ALA A 372 -16.27 -15.84 22.80
C ALA A 372 -15.91 -17.11 23.58
N ALA A 373 -16.65 -17.39 24.65
CA ALA A 373 -16.47 -18.59 25.47
C ALA A 373 -17.09 -19.81 24.79
N VAL A 374 -16.46 -20.32 23.72
CA VAL A 374 -16.94 -21.46 22.93
C VAL A 374 -16.11 -22.72 23.17
N LYS A 375 -16.77 -23.88 23.24
CA LYS A 375 -16.15 -25.18 23.49
C LYS A 375 -16.15 -26.09 22.27
N ASP A 376 -17.14 -25.95 21.40
CA ASP A 376 -17.30 -26.77 20.21
C ASP A 376 -17.92 -26.02 19.04
N LYS A 377 -17.93 -26.66 17.84
CA LYS A 377 -18.45 -26.07 16.61
C LYS A 377 -19.96 -25.81 16.63
N THR A 378 -20.71 -26.60 17.38
CA THR A 378 -22.17 -26.44 17.49
C THR A 378 -22.47 -25.17 18.27
N GLN A 379 -21.84 -25.01 19.44
CA GLN A 379 -21.95 -23.82 20.27
C GLN A 379 -21.52 -22.55 19.50
N ALA A 380 -20.43 -22.63 18.70
CA ALA A 380 -19.98 -21.52 17.88
C ALA A 380 -21.04 -21.10 16.84
N ARG A 381 -21.71 -22.07 16.20
CA ARG A 381 -22.81 -21.80 15.26
C ARG A 381 -24.03 -21.20 15.93
N ASP A 382 -24.42 -21.73 17.08
CA ASP A 382 -25.58 -21.25 17.84
C ASP A 382 -25.34 -19.82 18.34
N MET A 383 -24.16 -19.53 18.85
CA MET A 383 -23.78 -18.16 19.23
C MET A 383 -23.76 -17.21 18.02
N ALA A 384 -23.22 -17.63 16.89
CA ALA A 384 -23.24 -16.81 15.67
C ALA A 384 -24.68 -16.54 15.20
N ALA A 385 -25.57 -17.53 15.28
CA ALA A 385 -26.99 -17.38 14.95
C ALA A 385 -27.68 -16.41 15.90
N GLN A 386 -27.44 -16.50 17.22
CA GLN A 386 -27.99 -15.58 18.21
C GLN A 386 -27.48 -14.16 18.00
N LEU A 387 -26.18 -13.97 17.76
CA LEU A 387 -25.60 -12.67 17.48
C LEU A 387 -26.21 -12.04 16.21
N SER A 388 -26.46 -12.84 15.19
CA SER A 388 -27.06 -12.38 13.92
C SER A 388 -28.52 -11.92 14.07
N GLN A 389 -29.19 -12.29 15.17
CA GLN A 389 -30.56 -11.85 15.48
C GLN A 389 -30.61 -10.55 16.28
N LEU A 390 -29.48 -10.09 16.82
CA LEU A 390 -29.40 -8.83 17.55
C LEU A 390 -29.63 -7.64 16.61
N MET A 391 -30.28 -6.62 17.12
CA MET A 391 -30.53 -5.39 16.37
C MET A 391 -29.22 -4.74 15.97
N GLY A 392 -29.11 -4.35 14.69
CA GLY A 392 -27.93 -3.70 14.17
C GLY A 392 -26.76 -4.63 13.80
N VAL A 393 -26.88 -5.95 13.98
CA VAL A 393 -25.88 -6.91 13.51
C VAL A 393 -26.16 -7.29 12.05
N VAL A 394 -25.21 -6.96 11.17
CA VAL A 394 -25.31 -7.26 9.73
C VAL A 394 -24.66 -8.60 9.39
N GLU A 395 -23.51 -8.90 10.02
CA GLU A 395 -22.79 -10.16 9.84
C GLU A 395 -22.13 -10.55 11.16
N ALA A 396 -22.22 -11.84 11.51
CA ALA A 396 -21.60 -12.41 12.70
C ALA A 396 -20.98 -13.77 12.39
N ILE A 397 -19.75 -13.99 12.82
CA ILE A 397 -19.07 -15.27 12.72
C ILE A 397 -18.35 -15.52 14.06
N VAL A 398 -18.48 -16.74 14.60
CA VAL A 398 -17.76 -17.17 15.80
C VAL A 398 -16.73 -18.23 15.38
N VAL A 399 -15.46 -17.97 15.66
CA VAL A 399 -14.34 -18.84 15.29
C VAL A 399 -13.86 -19.59 16.53
N LEU A 400 -14.07 -20.93 16.54
CA LEU A 400 -13.74 -21.80 17.68
C LEU A 400 -12.24 -21.79 17.99
N ASP A 401 -11.40 -21.91 16.97
CA ASP A 401 -9.95 -22.03 17.12
C ASP A 401 -9.31 -20.75 17.71
N GLU A 402 -9.93 -19.61 17.46
CA GLU A 402 -9.49 -18.30 17.92
C GLU A 402 -10.24 -17.83 19.19
N LYS A 403 -11.34 -18.52 19.53
CA LYS A 403 -12.27 -18.15 20.61
C LYS A 403 -12.75 -16.70 20.54
N VAL A 404 -13.07 -16.24 19.34
CA VAL A 404 -13.57 -14.89 19.10
C VAL A 404 -14.80 -14.87 18.23
N ALA A 405 -15.64 -13.86 18.45
CA ALA A 405 -16.74 -13.48 17.59
C ALA A 405 -16.35 -12.24 16.79
N TYR A 406 -16.44 -12.33 15.47
CA TYR A 406 -16.29 -11.20 14.56
C TYR A 406 -17.67 -10.68 14.16
N LEU A 407 -17.91 -9.39 14.30
CA LEU A 407 -19.19 -8.75 14.03
C LEU A 407 -19.00 -7.58 13.07
N LYS A 408 -19.92 -7.43 12.10
CA LYS A 408 -20.18 -6.16 11.39
C LYS A 408 -21.54 -5.64 11.82
N VAL A 409 -21.57 -4.39 12.23
CA VAL A 409 -22.74 -3.78 12.86
C VAL A 409 -23.00 -2.38 12.32
N ASP A 410 -24.26 -1.97 12.31
CA ASP A 410 -24.69 -0.61 12.00
C ASP A 410 -24.78 0.29 13.25
N GLU A 411 -25.41 1.45 13.10
CA GLU A 411 -25.54 2.46 14.15
C GLU A 411 -26.53 2.07 15.28
N HIS A 412 -27.35 1.04 15.09
CA HIS A 412 -28.35 0.58 16.06
C HIS A 412 -27.86 -0.53 16.99
N PHE A 413 -26.60 -0.97 16.80
CA PHE A 413 -26.02 -2.06 17.57
C PHE A 413 -25.70 -1.67 19.01
N ASP A 414 -26.13 -2.53 19.97
CA ASP A 414 -25.71 -2.44 21.38
C ASP A 414 -24.67 -3.52 21.72
N LEU A 415 -23.47 -3.06 22.10
CA LEU A 415 -22.36 -3.92 22.49
C LEU A 415 -22.67 -4.76 23.74
N ARG A 416 -23.53 -4.29 24.64
CA ARG A 416 -23.88 -4.99 25.89
C ARG A 416 -24.68 -6.25 25.59
N GLU A 417 -25.62 -6.18 24.65
CA GLU A 417 -26.42 -7.36 24.24
C GLU A 417 -25.52 -8.43 23.63
N ALA A 418 -24.56 -8.03 22.76
CA ALA A 418 -23.63 -8.98 22.18
C ALA A 418 -22.72 -9.64 23.23
N ARG A 419 -22.24 -8.89 24.21
CA ARG A 419 -21.44 -9.44 25.33
C ARG A 419 -22.26 -10.42 26.20
N ALA A 420 -23.54 -10.13 26.42
CA ALA A 420 -24.42 -11.04 27.15
C ALA A 420 -24.58 -12.39 26.43
N VAL A 421 -24.75 -12.39 25.10
CA VAL A 421 -24.80 -13.61 24.28
C VAL A 421 -23.49 -14.39 24.34
N LEU A 422 -22.34 -13.70 24.34
CA LEU A 422 -21.03 -14.32 24.33
C LEU A 422 -20.58 -14.87 25.70
N GLY A 423 -21.29 -14.54 26.78
CA GLY A 423 -20.92 -14.93 28.14
C GLY A 423 -19.60 -14.29 28.62
N SER A 424 -19.13 -13.26 27.93
CA SER A 424 -17.96 -12.50 28.33
C SER A 424 -18.38 -11.50 29.42
N ALA A 425 -17.86 -11.70 30.64
CA ALA A 425 -18.01 -10.74 31.73
C ALA A 425 -17.44 -9.37 31.33
N GLN A 426 -17.99 -8.31 31.96
CA GLN A 426 -17.72 -6.88 31.77
C GLN A 426 -16.28 -6.49 31.51
#